data_c7860328c9d75b4f37832ee70cfda8f1
#
_entry.id   c7860328c9d75b4f37832ee70cfda8f1
#
_cell.length_a   1.000
_cell.length_b   1.000
_cell.length_c   1.000
_cell.angle_alpha   90.00
_cell.angle_beta   90.00
_cell.angle_gamma   90.00
#
_symmetry.space_group_name_H-M   'P 1'
#
loop_
_entity.id
_entity.type
_entity.pdbx_description
1 polymer ?
#
loop_
_entity_poly.entity_id
_entity_poly.type
_entity_poly.pdbx_seq_one_letter_code
_entity_poly.pdbx_strand_id
1 'polypeptide(L)'
;MEKQKEELRKAELRTLQSQINPHFLFNSLNTISYFCREKPEKARELLLALSSYFRSMLEDTDYMVTLDTELEHVKAYTMLEEARFEKRLSIEINADPEALRSCVPNLILQPIVENAVHHGAMQREKGVGKVIVNVKREERSTRIDVIDNGPGMDYRIVQSLYGGEKVEHTGIG
;
A
#
# COMPACT_ATOMS: atom_id res chain seq x y z
N MET A 1 33.05 1.40 22.86
CA MET A 1 31.67 1.20 23.36
C MET A 1 30.74 2.37 22.98
N GLU A 2 31.09 3.64 23.19
CA GLU A 2 30.27 4.81 22.81
C GLU A 2 30.06 4.93 21.30
N LYS A 3 31.10 4.73 20.50
CA LYS A 3 31.04 4.80 19.03
C LYS A 3 30.09 3.76 18.43
N GLN A 4 30.06 2.55 18.96
CA GLN A 4 29.14 1.50 18.54
C GLN A 4 27.68 1.81 18.91
N LYS A 5 27.45 2.43 20.08
CA LYS A 5 26.11 2.88 20.51
C LYS A 5 25.59 4.01 19.62
N GLU A 6 26.47 4.90 19.21
CA GLU A 6 26.12 6.01 18.30
C GLU A 6 25.85 5.53 16.87
N GLU A 7 26.61 4.55 16.38
CA GLU A 7 26.36 3.91 15.08
C GLU A 7 25.07 3.11 15.06
N LEU A 8 24.75 2.38 16.15
CA LEU A 8 23.48 1.68 16.30
C LEU A 8 22.29 2.67 16.30
N ARG A 9 22.40 3.74 17.07
CA ARG A 9 21.36 4.80 17.10
C ARG A 9 21.17 5.47 15.73
N LYS A 10 22.24 5.73 14.99
CA LYS A 10 22.18 6.28 13.63
C LYS A 10 21.56 5.28 12.66
N ALA A 11 21.84 3.98 12.82
CA ALA A 11 21.22 2.92 12.01
C ALA A 11 19.72 2.79 12.31
N GLU A 12 19.32 2.80 13.59
CA GLU A 12 17.91 2.80 14.01
C GLU A 12 17.16 4.02 13.47
N LEU A 13 17.74 5.23 13.59
CA LEU A 13 17.15 6.45 13.03
C LEU A 13 17.01 6.39 11.50
N ARG A 14 17.98 5.83 10.79
CA ARG A 14 17.90 5.64 9.34
C ARG A 14 16.83 4.63 8.97
N THR A 15 16.68 3.56 9.73
CA THR A 15 15.64 2.55 9.52
C THR A 15 14.25 3.16 9.73
N LEU A 16 14.06 3.94 10.80
CA LEU A 16 12.82 4.67 11.05
C LEU A 16 12.53 5.71 9.96
N GLN A 17 13.56 6.44 9.50
CA GLN A 17 13.41 7.40 8.40
C GLN A 17 13.13 6.74 7.04
N SER A 18 13.61 5.51 6.81
CA SER A 18 13.34 4.77 5.58
C SER A 18 11.93 4.16 5.52
N GLN A 19 11.27 4.00 6.67
CA GLN A 19 9.89 3.56 6.73
C GLN A 19 8.90 4.65 6.29
N ILE A 20 9.27 5.92 6.44
CA ILE A 20 8.47 7.04 5.95
C ILE A 20 8.90 7.35 4.52
N ASN A 21 8.02 7.17 3.55
CA ASN A 21 8.24 7.62 2.17
C ASN A 21 8.10 9.16 2.10
N PRO A 22 9.22 9.95 2.03
CA PRO A 22 9.14 11.41 2.08
C PRO A 22 8.35 11.98 0.89
N HIS A 23 8.46 11.34 -0.27
CA HIS A 23 7.77 11.75 -1.47
C HIS A 23 6.24 11.59 -1.34
N PHE A 24 5.79 10.50 -0.74
CA PHE A 24 4.37 10.31 -0.42
C PHE A 24 3.86 11.39 0.55
N LEU A 25 4.63 11.70 1.60
CA LEU A 25 4.27 12.74 2.57
C LEU A 25 4.12 14.10 1.90
N PHE A 26 5.12 14.54 1.12
CA PHE A 26 5.07 15.84 0.43
C PHE A 26 3.89 15.92 -0.54
N ASN A 27 3.63 14.86 -1.30
CA ASN A 27 2.53 14.82 -2.24
C ASN A 27 1.17 14.87 -1.53
N SER A 28 1.01 14.14 -0.43
CA SER A 28 -0.21 14.16 0.38
C SER A 28 -0.48 15.55 0.97
N LEU A 29 0.56 16.21 1.52
CA LEU A 29 0.43 17.57 2.05
C LEU A 29 0.07 18.60 0.96
N ASN A 30 0.66 18.49 -0.23
CA ASN A 30 0.31 19.35 -1.36
C ASN A 30 -1.14 19.13 -1.80
N THR A 31 -1.59 17.89 -1.88
CA THR A 31 -2.99 17.54 -2.20
C THR A 31 -3.95 18.11 -1.16
N ILE A 32 -3.66 17.93 0.14
CA ILE A 32 -4.46 18.50 1.23
C ILE A 32 -4.51 20.01 1.13
N SER A 33 -3.37 20.68 0.89
CA SER A 33 -3.28 22.15 0.73
C SER A 33 -4.15 22.65 -0.41
N TYR A 34 -4.19 21.95 -1.54
CA TYR A 34 -5.09 22.26 -2.65
C TYR A 34 -6.57 22.19 -2.20
N PHE A 35 -6.96 21.10 -1.54
CA PHE A 35 -8.34 20.92 -1.09
C PHE A 35 -8.75 21.86 0.04
N CYS A 36 -7.81 22.43 0.81
CA CYS A 36 -8.16 23.44 1.82
C CYS A 36 -8.91 24.66 1.24
N ARG A 37 -8.66 25.01 -0.02
CA ARG A 37 -9.35 26.12 -0.70
C ARG A 37 -10.61 25.66 -1.43
N GLU A 38 -10.52 24.53 -2.12
CA GLU A 38 -11.57 24.05 -3.03
C GLU A 38 -12.69 23.30 -2.29
N LYS A 39 -12.31 22.44 -1.33
CA LYS A 39 -13.23 21.55 -0.59
C LYS A 39 -12.69 21.29 0.82
N PRO A 40 -12.90 22.22 1.79
CA PRO A 40 -12.32 22.12 3.14
C PRO A 40 -12.66 20.81 3.87
N GLU A 41 -13.88 20.29 3.71
CA GLU A 41 -14.28 19.01 4.32
C GLU A 41 -13.45 17.84 3.78
N LYS A 42 -13.17 17.83 2.48
CA LYS A 42 -12.29 16.83 1.87
C LYS A 42 -10.86 16.93 2.39
N ALA A 43 -10.36 18.18 2.54
CA ALA A 43 -9.04 18.37 3.14
C ALA A 43 -8.96 17.81 4.56
N ARG A 44 -10.03 17.99 5.37
CA ARG A 44 -10.12 17.44 6.72
C ARG A 44 -10.10 15.92 6.71
N GLU A 45 -10.87 15.26 5.82
CA GLU A 45 -10.86 13.81 5.65
C GLU A 45 -9.46 13.29 5.29
N LEU A 46 -8.79 13.94 4.32
CA LEU A 46 -7.44 13.56 3.89
C LEU A 46 -6.39 13.76 4.98
N LEU A 47 -6.54 14.79 5.82
CA LEU A 47 -5.65 15.00 6.97
C LEU A 47 -5.81 13.89 8.02
N LEU A 48 -7.04 13.44 8.27
CA LEU A 48 -7.30 12.31 9.15
C LEU A 48 -6.74 11.00 8.57
N ALA A 49 -6.91 10.77 7.27
CA ALA A 49 -6.32 9.61 6.59
C ALA A 49 -4.79 9.63 6.67
N LEU A 50 -4.16 10.79 6.46
CA LEU A 50 -2.70 10.94 6.59
C LEU A 50 -2.23 10.64 8.02
N SER A 51 -2.96 11.13 9.03
CA SER A 51 -2.68 10.85 10.43
C SER A 51 -2.81 9.36 10.76
N SER A 52 -3.86 8.70 10.26
CA SER A 52 -4.06 7.26 10.43
C SER A 52 -2.95 6.44 9.75
N TYR A 53 -2.58 6.80 8.52
CA TYR A 53 -1.48 6.16 7.79
C TYR A 53 -0.15 6.21 8.56
N PHE A 54 0.21 7.38 9.11
CA PHE A 54 1.46 7.49 9.89
C PHE A 54 1.37 6.80 11.25
N ARG A 55 0.21 6.81 11.88
CA ARG A 55 0.01 6.12 13.16
C ARG A 55 0.27 4.63 13.01
N SER A 56 -0.27 3.99 11.98
CA SER A 56 -0.07 2.57 11.71
C SER A 56 1.40 2.19 11.53
N MET A 57 2.18 3.08 10.92
CA MET A 57 3.63 2.85 10.72
C MET A 57 4.48 3.03 11.98
N LEU A 58 4.01 3.84 12.95
CA LEU A 58 4.81 4.26 14.10
C LEU A 58 4.40 3.61 15.41
N GLU A 59 3.13 3.25 15.58
CA GLU A 59 2.56 2.77 16.84
C GLU A 59 2.33 1.25 16.87
N ASP A 60 2.11 0.60 15.72
CA ASP A 60 1.86 -0.83 15.67
C ASP A 60 3.16 -1.62 15.81
N THR A 61 3.43 -2.07 17.03
CA THR A 61 4.59 -2.91 17.37
C THR A 61 4.28 -4.41 17.31
N ASP A 62 3.01 -4.78 17.19
CA ASP A 62 2.60 -6.16 17.12
C ASP A 62 3.00 -6.80 15.80
N TYR A 63 3.64 -7.96 15.88
CA TYR A 63 4.07 -8.72 14.69
C TYR A 63 2.90 -9.25 13.86
N MET A 64 1.78 -9.58 14.52
CA MET A 64 0.56 -10.10 13.90
C MET A 64 -0.62 -9.20 14.22
N VAL A 65 -1.36 -8.82 13.19
CA VAL A 65 -2.58 -7.99 13.30
C VAL A 65 -3.74 -8.67 12.58
N THR A 66 -4.95 -8.18 12.77
CA THR A 66 -6.10 -8.66 11.99
C THR A 66 -6.04 -8.10 10.56
N LEU A 67 -6.60 -8.84 9.62
CA LEU A 67 -6.70 -8.35 8.25
C LEU A 67 -7.58 -7.09 8.12
N ASP A 68 -8.53 -6.91 9.04
CA ASP A 68 -9.30 -5.67 9.15
C ASP A 68 -8.39 -4.46 9.41
N THR A 69 -7.45 -4.60 10.36
CA THR A 69 -6.43 -3.57 10.65
C THR A 69 -5.57 -3.26 9.42
N GLU A 70 -5.05 -4.29 8.72
CA GLU A 70 -4.29 -4.10 7.48
C GLU A 70 -5.10 -3.36 6.39
N LEU A 71 -6.38 -3.71 6.24
CA LEU A 71 -7.25 -3.04 5.27
C LEU A 71 -7.57 -1.60 5.67
N GLU A 72 -7.62 -1.25 6.95
CA GLU A 72 -7.74 0.14 7.39
C GLU A 72 -6.51 0.96 7.00
N HIS A 73 -5.30 0.40 7.16
CA HIS A 73 -4.06 1.03 6.70
C HIS A 73 -4.06 1.26 5.18
N VAL A 74 -4.45 0.24 4.42
CA VAL A 74 -4.59 0.32 2.96
C VAL A 74 -5.62 1.37 2.57
N LYS A 75 -6.79 1.43 3.22
CA LYS A 75 -7.83 2.44 2.94
C LYS A 75 -7.34 3.86 3.17
N ALA A 76 -6.58 4.11 4.25
CA ALA A 76 -6.00 5.42 4.52
C ALA A 76 -5.04 5.85 3.40
N TYR A 77 -4.16 4.94 2.95
CA TYR A 77 -3.26 5.15 1.83
C TYR A 77 -4.01 5.41 0.52
N THR A 78 -4.97 4.55 0.18
CA THR A 78 -5.71 4.65 -1.09
C THR A 78 -6.53 5.94 -1.20
N MET A 79 -7.12 6.40 -0.10
CA MET A 79 -7.84 7.68 -0.04
C MET A 79 -6.95 8.87 -0.42
N LEU A 80 -5.69 8.88 0.03
CA LEU A 80 -4.71 9.92 -0.28
C LEU A 80 -4.27 9.87 -1.75
N GLU A 81 -3.98 8.68 -2.28
CA GLU A 81 -3.55 8.52 -3.67
C GLU A 81 -4.70 8.78 -4.67
N GLU A 82 -5.92 8.34 -4.37
CA GLU A 82 -7.09 8.68 -5.21
C GLU A 82 -7.39 10.19 -5.23
N ALA A 83 -7.24 10.86 -4.10
CA ALA A 83 -7.37 12.32 -4.06
C ALA A 83 -6.27 13.03 -4.86
N ARG A 84 -5.04 12.48 -4.86
CA ARG A 84 -3.90 13.01 -5.61
C ARG A 84 -4.04 12.82 -7.12
N PHE A 85 -4.46 11.64 -7.54
CA PHE A 85 -4.54 11.28 -8.96
C PHE A 85 -5.92 11.51 -9.56
N GLU A 86 -6.92 11.78 -8.71
CA GLU A 86 -8.31 12.05 -9.11
C GLU A 86 -8.85 10.97 -10.08
N LYS A 87 -9.34 11.39 -11.24
CA LYS A 87 -9.93 10.50 -12.26
C LYS A 87 -8.92 9.56 -12.94
N ARG A 88 -7.63 9.67 -12.64
CA ARG A 88 -6.58 8.84 -13.24
C ARG A 88 -6.33 7.55 -12.49
N LEU A 89 -6.80 7.42 -11.24
CA LEU A 89 -6.64 6.24 -10.41
C LEU A 89 -7.99 5.85 -9.81
N SER A 90 -8.27 4.56 -9.79
CA SER A 90 -9.41 3.96 -9.11
C SER A 90 -8.95 2.73 -8.35
N ILE A 91 -9.26 2.66 -7.06
CA ILE A 91 -8.88 1.54 -6.20
C ILE A 91 -10.15 0.95 -5.60
N GLU A 92 -10.32 -0.37 -5.74
CA GLU A 92 -11.47 -1.09 -5.25
C GLU A 92 -11.03 -2.15 -4.23
N ILE A 93 -11.68 -2.19 -3.07
CA ILE A 93 -11.39 -3.14 -2.00
C ILE A 93 -12.65 -3.95 -1.72
N ASN A 94 -12.58 -5.25 -2.00
CA ASN A 94 -13.65 -6.21 -1.80
C ASN A 94 -13.20 -7.24 -0.77
N ALA A 95 -13.83 -7.30 0.39
CA ALA A 95 -13.44 -8.20 1.46
C ALA A 95 -14.63 -8.95 2.04
N ASP A 96 -14.48 -10.26 2.17
CA ASP A 96 -15.42 -11.08 2.90
C ASP A 96 -15.38 -10.74 4.39
N PRO A 97 -16.50 -10.46 5.05
CA PRO A 97 -16.54 -10.14 6.48
C PRO A 97 -15.92 -11.22 7.37
N GLU A 98 -16.01 -12.48 6.98
CA GLU A 98 -15.42 -13.61 7.71
C GLU A 98 -13.90 -13.64 7.62
N ALA A 99 -13.33 -13.10 6.54
CA ALA A 99 -11.89 -13.03 6.35
C ALA A 99 -11.22 -11.93 7.19
N LEU A 100 -11.96 -10.89 7.59
CA LEU A 100 -11.43 -9.72 8.31
C LEU A 100 -10.78 -10.08 9.65
N ARG A 101 -11.22 -11.17 10.29
CA ARG A 101 -10.66 -11.67 11.56
C ARG A 101 -9.40 -12.52 11.41
N SER A 102 -8.97 -12.79 10.19
CA SER A 102 -7.74 -13.56 9.94
C SER A 102 -6.53 -12.76 10.42
N CYS A 103 -5.61 -13.44 11.12
CA CYS A 103 -4.35 -12.84 11.54
C CYS A 103 -3.32 -12.92 10.41
N VAL A 104 -2.65 -11.80 10.15
CA VAL A 104 -1.60 -11.65 9.14
C VAL A 104 -0.42 -10.88 9.73
N PRO A 105 0.79 -11.01 9.17
CA PRO A 105 1.89 -10.15 9.56
C PRO A 105 1.54 -8.67 9.34
N ASN A 106 1.92 -7.82 10.29
CA ASN A 106 1.71 -6.38 10.19
C ASN A 106 2.44 -5.79 8.98
N LEU A 107 1.82 -4.84 8.30
CA LEU A 107 2.33 -4.14 7.10
C LEU A 107 2.68 -5.09 5.93
N ILE A 108 1.97 -6.23 5.80
CA ILE A 108 2.18 -7.13 4.67
C ILE A 108 1.42 -6.67 3.41
N LEU A 109 0.21 -6.16 3.58
CA LEU A 109 -0.66 -5.82 2.44
C LEU A 109 -0.34 -4.45 1.85
N GLN A 110 -0.01 -3.49 2.70
CA GLN A 110 0.26 -2.11 2.28
C GLN A 110 1.37 -2.01 1.22
N PRO A 111 2.57 -2.59 1.36
CA PRO A 111 3.63 -2.50 0.34
C PRO A 111 3.21 -3.11 -1.01
N ILE A 112 2.37 -4.14 -0.99
CA ILE A 112 1.87 -4.79 -2.21
C ILE A 112 0.93 -3.84 -2.95
N VAL A 113 0.02 -3.18 -2.24
CA VAL A 113 -0.91 -2.20 -2.82
C VAL A 113 -0.15 -0.95 -3.31
N GLU A 114 0.85 -0.47 -2.57
CA GLU A 114 1.71 0.63 -3.01
C GLU A 114 2.43 0.31 -4.32
N ASN A 115 2.97 -0.90 -4.44
CA ASN A 115 3.59 -1.38 -5.69
C ASN A 115 2.59 -1.46 -6.84
N ALA A 116 1.39 -2.00 -6.59
CA ALA A 116 0.32 -2.08 -7.60
C ALA A 116 -0.11 -0.69 -8.09
N VAL A 117 -0.15 0.31 -7.21
CA VAL A 117 -0.44 1.70 -7.58
C VAL A 117 0.71 2.30 -8.38
N HIS A 118 1.94 2.36 -7.83
CA HIS A 118 3.02 3.14 -8.42
C HIS A 118 3.72 2.44 -9.59
N HIS A 119 3.93 1.15 -9.50
CA HIS A 119 4.63 0.36 -10.53
C HIS A 119 3.68 -0.39 -11.47
N GLY A 120 2.42 -0.55 -11.07
CA GLY A 120 1.34 -1.08 -11.90
C GLY A 120 0.50 0.02 -12.52
N ALA A 121 -0.60 0.37 -11.87
CA ALA A 121 -1.67 1.20 -12.40
C ALA A 121 -1.22 2.58 -12.93
N MET A 122 -0.29 3.25 -12.25
CA MET A 122 0.19 4.59 -12.64
C MET A 122 1.25 4.59 -13.75
N GLN A 123 1.80 3.43 -14.11
CA GLN A 123 2.70 3.28 -15.27
C GLN A 123 1.94 3.07 -16.59
N ARG A 124 0.61 3.04 -16.53
CA ARG A 124 -0.22 2.90 -17.72
C ARG A 124 -0.13 4.14 -18.60
N GLU A 125 0.16 3.97 -19.89
CA GLU A 125 0.30 5.10 -20.82
C GLU A 125 -1.03 5.84 -21.09
N LYS A 126 -2.14 5.13 -21.11
CA LYS A 126 -3.48 5.68 -21.42
C LYS A 126 -4.57 5.07 -20.55
N GLY A 127 -5.56 5.90 -20.23
CA GLY A 127 -6.74 5.48 -19.47
C GLY A 127 -6.57 5.59 -17.95
N VAL A 128 -7.54 5.03 -17.23
CA VAL A 128 -7.58 5.04 -15.77
C VAL A 128 -6.75 3.86 -15.25
N GLY A 129 -5.80 4.13 -14.36
CA GLY A 129 -5.12 3.12 -13.58
C GLY A 129 -6.10 2.48 -12.60
N LYS A 130 -6.16 1.16 -12.54
CA LYS A 130 -7.04 0.43 -11.64
C LYS A 130 -6.25 -0.52 -10.77
N VAL A 131 -6.59 -0.54 -9.48
CA VAL A 131 -6.12 -1.56 -8.54
C VAL A 131 -7.34 -2.18 -7.86
N ILE A 132 -7.38 -3.50 -7.80
CA ILE A 132 -8.45 -4.25 -7.13
C ILE A 132 -7.81 -5.12 -6.06
N VAL A 133 -8.27 -4.98 -4.82
CA VAL A 133 -7.89 -5.83 -3.69
C VAL A 133 -9.08 -6.72 -3.37
N ASN A 134 -8.95 -8.02 -3.61
CA ASN A 134 -9.96 -8.99 -3.26
C ASN A 134 -9.48 -9.84 -2.08
N VAL A 135 -10.30 -9.94 -1.06
CA VAL A 135 -10.04 -10.77 0.12
C VAL A 135 -11.18 -11.76 0.27
N LYS A 136 -10.86 -13.04 0.19
CA LYS A 136 -11.85 -14.13 0.27
C LYS A 136 -11.50 -15.13 1.36
N ARG A 137 -12.50 -15.54 2.12
CA ARG A 137 -12.38 -16.67 3.04
C ARG A 137 -12.50 -17.97 2.25
N GLU A 138 -11.54 -18.86 2.45
CA GLU A 138 -11.54 -20.23 1.96
C GLU A 138 -11.65 -21.19 3.15
N GLU A 139 -11.86 -22.49 2.91
CA GLU A 139 -12.08 -23.47 3.97
C GLU A 139 -11.01 -23.48 5.08
N ARG A 140 -9.73 -23.36 4.70
CA ARG A 140 -8.58 -23.41 5.64
C ARG A 140 -7.63 -22.23 5.54
N SER A 141 -7.91 -21.29 4.65
CA SER A 141 -7.03 -20.16 4.35
C SER A 141 -7.83 -18.90 4.10
N THR A 142 -7.13 -17.78 4.01
CA THR A 142 -7.66 -16.54 3.48
C THR A 142 -6.83 -16.18 2.26
N ARG A 143 -7.49 -16.02 1.13
CA ARG A 143 -6.87 -15.61 -0.13
C ARG A 143 -6.97 -14.11 -0.29
N ILE A 144 -5.85 -13.50 -0.64
CA ILE A 144 -5.76 -12.06 -0.92
C ILE A 144 -5.18 -11.91 -2.32
N ASP A 145 -5.93 -11.28 -3.22
CA ASP A 145 -5.50 -10.96 -4.57
C ASP A 145 -5.39 -9.45 -4.70
N VAL A 146 -4.23 -8.95 -5.11
CA VAL A 146 -4.01 -7.55 -5.49
C VAL A 146 -3.74 -7.52 -6.98
N ILE A 147 -4.63 -6.90 -7.74
CA ILE A 147 -4.66 -6.90 -9.20
C ILE A 147 -4.54 -5.46 -9.68
N ASP A 148 -3.58 -5.17 -10.54
CA ASP A 148 -3.45 -3.91 -11.24
C ASP A 148 -3.63 -4.09 -12.76
N ASN A 149 -3.91 -2.99 -13.46
CA ASN A 149 -4.04 -2.96 -14.90
C ASN A 149 -2.84 -2.28 -15.58
N GLY A 150 -1.68 -2.29 -14.94
CA GLY A 150 -0.43 -1.73 -15.45
C GLY A 150 0.19 -2.54 -16.57
N PRO A 151 1.41 -2.18 -16.99
CA PRO A 151 2.12 -2.86 -18.09
C PRO A 151 2.59 -4.27 -17.75
N GLY A 152 2.43 -4.69 -16.48
CA GLY A 152 2.98 -5.96 -15.98
C GLY A 152 4.50 -5.92 -15.78
N MET A 153 5.06 -7.09 -15.48
CA MET A 153 6.49 -7.27 -15.22
C MET A 153 7.15 -8.06 -16.34
N ASP A 154 8.37 -7.69 -16.72
CA ASP A 154 9.13 -8.45 -17.72
C ASP A 154 9.30 -9.90 -17.24
N TYR A 155 8.96 -10.85 -18.12
CA TYR A 155 9.02 -12.29 -17.84
C TYR A 155 10.40 -12.74 -17.33
N ARG A 156 11.49 -12.13 -17.79
CA ARG A 156 12.85 -12.43 -17.33
C ARG A 156 13.06 -12.08 -15.86
N ILE A 157 12.43 -10.99 -15.40
CA ILE A 157 12.48 -10.58 -13.99
C ILE A 157 11.70 -11.60 -13.16
N VAL A 158 10.51 -11.99 -13.61
CA VAL A 158 9.69 -12.99 -12.94
C VAL A 158 10.44 -14.32 -12.84
N GLN A 159 11.06 -14.79 -13.93
CA GLN A 159 11.88 -16.02 -13.91
C GLN A 159 13.06 -15.95 -12.94
N SER A 160 13.73 -14.80 -12.83
CA SER A 160 14.85 -14.63 -11.90
C SER A 160 14.43 -14.72 -10.43
N LEU A 161 13.21 -14.29 -10.11
CA LEU A 161 12.65 -14.30 -8.75
C LEU A 161 12.24 -15.73 -8.31
N TYR A 162 11.74 -16.55 -9.22
CA TYR A 162 11.25 -17.90 -8.93
C TYR A 162 12.27 -19.03 -9.18
N GLY A 163 13.55 -18.69 -9.39
CA GLY A 163 14.63 -19.68 -9.45
C GLY A 163 14.53 -20.71 -10.56
N GLY A 164 13.89 -20.37 -11.70
CA GLY A 164 13.84 -21.21 -12.88
C GLY A 164 12.73 -22.27 -12.92
N GLU A 165 11.82 -22.32 -11.94
CA GLU A 165 10.59 -23.11 -12.09
C GLU A 165 9.67 -22.49 -13.13
N LYS A 166 9.19 -23.34 -14.08
CA LYS A 166 8.24 -22.88 -15.11
C LYS A 166 6.93 -22.44 -14.45
N VAL A 167 6.73 -21.14 -14.36
CA VAL A 167 5.41 -20.58 -14.03
C VAL A 167 4.55 -20.71 -15.29
N GLU A 168 3.59 -21.63 -15.27
CA GLU A 168 2.56 -21.68 -16.31
C GLU A 168 1.76 -20.38 -16.26
N HIS A 169 1.86 -19.60 -17.34
CA HIS A 169 1.05 -18.42 -17.55
C HIS A 169 -0.43 -18.82 -17.68
N THR A 170 -1.20 -18.66 -16.62
CA THR A 170 -2.63 -18.38 -16.79
C THR A 170 -2.74 -16.89 -17.14
N GLY A 171 -2.67 -16.62 -18.45
CA GLY A 171 -2.87 -15.28 -18.98
C GLY A 171 -4.27 -14.80 -18.64
N ILE A 172 -4.34 -13.78 -17.79
CA ILE A 172 -5.50 -12.90 -17.71
C ILE A 172 -5.00 -11.58 -18.28
N GLY A 173 -5.27 -11.39 -19.59
CA GLY A 173 -5.09 -10.15 -20.30
C GLY A 173 -6.18 -9.15 -19.93
#